data_e531a3876f3f554737f3b1100a6eebd8
#
_entry.id   e531a3876f3f554737f3b1100a6eebd8
#
_cell.length_a   1.000
_cell.length_b   1.000
_cell.length_c   1.000
_cell.angle_alpha   90.00
_cell.angle_beta   90.00
_cell.angle_gamma   90.00
#
_symmetry.space_group_name_H-M   'P 1'
#
loop_
_entity.id
_entity.type
_entity.pdbx_description
1 polymer ?
#
loop_
_entity_poly.entity_id
_entity_poly.type
_entity_poly.pdbx_seq_one_letter_code
_entity_poly.pdbx_strand_id
1 'polypeptide(L)'
;MKEKFYDIGQELFSAPVYPGDPRPEKKSFLSIEKGDSCNLTVLSMGSHNGTHLDAPRHFIKDGQDAASVPLDHVMGECKVVESSGELSVPQVEHWLTDGTKKLLIKGDILVTEASAQVMVNRHLTLLGVEGQTVGDENTQERIHQILLGTDRKSTRLNS
;
A
#
# COMPACT_ATOMS: atom_id res chain seq x y z
N MET A 1 -26.33 6.41 -13.93
CA MET A 1 -25.36 7.39 -13.33
C MET A 1 -24.08 7.30 -14.15
N LYS A 2 -23.39 8.42 -14.43
CA LYS A 2 -22.06 8.34 -15.04
C LYS A 2 -21.10 7.83 -13.98
N GLU A 3 -20.36 6.77 -14.31
CA GLU A 3 -19.25 6.32 -13.46
C GLU A 3 -18.26 7.46 -13.26
N LYS A 4 -17.78 7.63 -12.04
CA LYS A 4 -16.80 8.64 -11.69
C LYS A 4 -15.52 7.95 -11.25
N PHE A 5 -14.43 8.25 -11.94
CA PHE A 5 -13.11 7.74 -11.61
C PHE A 5 -12.34 8.76 -10.78
N TYR A 6 -11.61 8.27 -9.80
CA TYR A 6 -10.71 9.06 -8.98
C TYR A 6 -9.32 8.45 -9.08
N ASP A 7 -8.34 9.26 -9.50
CA ASP A 7 -6.95 8.89 -9.40
C ASP A 7 -6.49 9.16 -7.96
N ILE A 8 -6.09 8.11 -7.26
CA ILE A 8 -5.54 8.15 -5.90
C ILE A 8 -4.03 7.90 -5.90
N GLY A 9 -3.41 7.81 -7.10
CA GLY A 9 -1.98 7.58 -7.24
C GLY A 9 -1.17 8.86 -7.03
N GLN A 10 0.03 8.72 -6.47
CA GLN A 10 1.03 9.79 -6.40
C GLN A 10 1.96 9.71 -7.62
N GLU A 11 2.40 10.86 -8.12
CA GLU A 11 3.39 10.89 -9.19
C GLU A 11 4.74 10.38 -8.68
N LEU A 12 5.27 9.35 -9.33
CA LEU A 12 6.39 8.55 -8.84
C LEU A 12 7.66 9.36 -8.52
N PHE A 13 8.01 10.34 -9.36
CA PHE A 13 9.28 11.08 -9.23
C PHE A 13 9.20 12.26 -8.27
N SER A 14 8.00 12.72 -7.94
CA SER A 14 7.74 13.81 -6.99
C SER A 14 7.21 13.33 -5.64
N ALA A 15 6.75 12.09 -5.54
CA ALA A 15 6.29 11.50 -4.29
C ALA A 15 7.41 11.50 -3.23
N PRO A 16 7.07 11.67 -1.95
CA PRO A 16 8.02 11.50 -0.86
C PRO A 16 8.64 10.10 -0.90
N VAL A 17 9.94 10.01 -0.66
CA VAL A 17 10.67 8.74 -0.58
C VAL A 17 10.94 8.43 0.88
N TYR A 18 10.73 7.16 1.28
CA TYR A 18 10.99 6.73 2.64
C TYR A 18 12.48 6.97 3.01
N PRO A 19 12.79 7.45 4.23
CA PRO A 19 14.16 7.72 4.64
C PRO A 19 15.07 6.49 4.49
N GLY A 20 16.13 6.64 3.70
CA GLY A 20 17.08 5.57 3.40
C GLY A 20 16.82 4.81 2.10
N ASP A 21 15.65 4.93 1.50
CA ASP A 21 15.34 4.28 0.22
C ASP A 21 15.94 5.02 -0.98
N PRO A 22 16.22 4.31 -2.08
CA PRO A 22 16.69 4.92 -3.31
C PRO A 22 15.62 5.81 -3.93
N ARG A 23 16.00 7.02 -4.35
CA ARG A 23 15.10 7.90 -5.11
C ARG A 23 14.83 7.33 -6.50
N PRO A 24 13.59 7.46 -7.02
CA PRO A 24 13.31 7.06 -8.39
C PRO A 24 14.04 7.99 -9.37
N GLU A 25 14.65 7.39 -10.38
CA GLU A 25 15.41 8.07 -11.43
C GLU A 25 14.91 7.67 -12.80
N LYS A 26 14.95 8.61 -13.75
CA LYS A 26 14.66 8.35 -15.17
C LYS A 26 15.81 8.85 -16.04
N LYS A 27 16.21 8.02 -16.99
CA LYS A 27 17.27 8.35 -17.96
C LYS A 27 16.79 8.06 -19.37
N SER A 28 16.85 9.07 -20.25
CA SER A 28 16.60 8.85 -21.67
C SER A 28 17.64 7.87 -22.24
N PHE A 29 17.15 6.78 -22.85
CA PHE A 29 17.98 5.78 -23.53
C PHE A 29 17.98 6.02 -25.04
N LEU A 30 16.79 6.23 -25.64
CA LEU A 30 16.60 6.66 -27.02
C LEU A 30 15.81 7.97 -27.04
N SER A 31 16.06 8.81 -28.06
CA SER A 31 15.37 10.10 -28.22
C SER A 31 15.17 10.46 -29.67
N ILE A 32 13.95 10.69 -30.12
CA ILE A 32 13.60 11.16 -31.44
C ILE A 32 14.32 12.49 -31.76
N GLU A 33 14.45 13.37 -30.77
CA GLU A 33 15.19 14.64 -30.94
C GLU A 33 16.66 14.44 -31.27
N LYS A 34 17.23 13.28 -30.92
CA LYS A 34 18.63 12.91 -31.21
C LYS A 34 18.74 12.02 -32.45
N GLY A 35 17.64 11.79 -33.20
CA GLY A 35 17.63 11.02 -34.44
C GLY A 35 17.29 9.54 -34.27
N ASP A 36 16.91 9.09 -33.05
CA ASP A 36 16.47 7.73 -32.84
C ASP A 36 15.05 7.50 -33.39
N SER A 37 14.68 6.25 -33.61
CA SER A 37 13.35 5.88 -34.13
C SER A 37 12.21 6.04 -33.14
N CYS A 38 12.52 6.12 -31.84
CA CYS A 38 11.53 6.26 -30.77
C CYS A 38 12.12 6.95 -29.52
N ASN A 39 11.27 7.32 -28.59
CA ASN A 39 11.69 7.72 -27.25
C ASN A 39 11.63 6.50 -26.33
N LEU A 40 12.72 6.19 -25.63
CA LEU A 40 12.80 5.12 -24.64
C LEU A 40 13.49 5.65 -23.38
N THR A 41 12.86 5.39 -22.23
CA THR A 41 13.37 5.81 -20.93
C THR A 41 13.68 4.59 -20.07
N VAL A 42 14.84 4.57 -19.45
CA VAL A 42 15.18 3.63 -18.38
C VAL A 42 14.72 4.21 -17.05
N LEU A 43 14.07 3.38 -16.24
CA LEU A 43 13.63 3.71 -14.88
C LEU A 43 14.47 2.91 -13.87
N SER A 44 14.92 3.58 -12.81
CA SER A 44 15.55 2.97 -11.65
C SER A 44 14.82 3.45 -10.41
N MET A 45 14.30 2.53 -9.59
CA MET A 45 13.48 2.89 -8.43
C MET A 45 13.48 1.78 -7.38
N GLY A 46 13.17 2.14 -6.14
CA GLY A 46 12.76 1.20 -5.12
C GLY A 46 11.35 0.66 -5.40
N SER A 47 11.08 -0.56 -4.99
CA SER A 47 9.74 -1.18 -5.15
C SER A 47 8.65 -0.49 -4.31
N HIS A 48 9.05 0.32 -3.33
CA HIS A 48 8.15 1.03 -2.42
C HIS A 48 8.14 2.56 -2.65
N ASN A 49 8.50 3.01 -3.86
CA ASN A 49 8.36 4.43 -4.23
C ASN A 49 6.95 4.73 -4.76
N GLY A 50 6.42 5.91 -4.41
CA GLY A 50 5.08 6.37 -4.81
C GLY A 50 3.96 5.47 -4.29
N THR A 51 2.81 5.48 -4.96
CA THR A 51 1.70 4.57 -4.62
C THR A 51 2.06 3.15 -5.02
N HIS A 52 2.12 2.25 -4.05
CA HIS A 52 2.57 0.88 -4.25
C HIS A 52 1.82 -0.12 -3.36
N LEU A 53 2.05 -1.40 -3.60
CA LEU A 53 1.47 -2.51 -2.88
C LEU A 53 2.55 -3.28 -2.13
N ASP A 54 2.37 -3.47 -0.82
CA ASP A 54 3.20 -4.38 -0.04
C ASP A 54 2.63 -5.80 -0.11
N ALA A 55 3.41 -6.70 -0.67
CA ALA A 55 3.13 -8.13 -0.62
C ALA A 55 3.83 -8.77 0.61
N PRO A 56 3.40 -9.97 1.05
CA PRO A 56 3.99 -10.65 2.21
C PRO A 56 5.52 -10.72 2.20
N ARG A 57 6.15 -10.91 1.05
CA ARG A 57 7.61 -10.98 0.91
C ARG A 57 8.35 -9.74 1.40
N HIS A 58 7.67 -8.60 1.51
CA HIS A 58 8.30 -7.37 2.01
C HIS A 58 8.84 -7.55 3.44
N PHE A 59 8.10 -8.22 4.33
CA PHE A 59 8.51 -8.45 5.72
C PHE A 59 8.62 -9.92 6.12
N ILE A 60 8.17 -10.86 5.27
CA ILE A 60 8.14 -12.29 5.56
C ILE A 60 9.12 -13.00 4.63
N LYS A 61 10.15 -13.66 5.20
CA LYS A 61 11.27 -14.28 4.47
C LYS A 61 10.84 -15.17 3.29
N ASP A 62 9.83 -16.00 3.50
CA ASP A 62 9.30 -16.94 2.49
C ASP A 62 7.89 -16.54 2.04
N GLY A 63 7.52 -15.26 2.23
CA GLY A 63 6.24 -14.70 1.85
C GLY A 63 6.05 -14.65 0.33
N GLN A 64 4.80 -14.63 -0.09
CA GLN A 64 4.43 -14.44 -1.49
C GLN A 64 4.83 -13.05 -1.99
N ASP A 65 5.29 -12.96 -3.22
CA ASP A 65 5.60 -11.70 -3.89
C ASP A 65 4.35 -11.04 -4.50
N ALA A 66 4.51 -9.83 -5.04
CA ALA A 66 3.40 -9.07 -5.62
C ALA A 66 2.77 -9.76 -6.85
N ALA A 67 3.54 -10.56 -7.60
CA ALA A 67 3.01 -11.31 -8.75
C ALA A 67 2.04 -12.43 -8.33
N SER A 68 2.13 -12.87 -7.09
CA SER A 68 1.29 -13.92 -6.52
C SER A 68 0.01 -13.38 -5.85
N VAL A 69 -0.15 -12.05 -5.73
CA VAL A 69 -1.33 -11.43 -5.13
C VAL A 69 -2.54 -11.62 -6.03
N PRO A 70 -3.64 -12.23 -5.57
CA PRO A 70 -4.85 -12.36 -6.36
C PRO A 70 -5.46 -10.99 -6.69
N LEU A 71 -5.92 -10.80 -7.92
CA LEU A 71 -6.49 -9.51 -8.35
C LEU A 71 -7.73 -9.11 -7.55
N ASP A 72 -8.53 -10.05 -7.08
CA ASP A 72 -9.69 -9.80 -6.25
C ASP A 72 -9.35 -9.22 -4.86
N HIS A 73 -8.08 -9.30 -4.44
CA HIS A 73 -7.60 -8.61 -3.25
C HIS A 73 -7.47 -7.10 -3.45
N VAL A 74 -7.14 -6.66 -4.65
CA VAL A 74 -6.85 -5.26 -4.98
C VAL A 74 -7.92 -4.61 -5.88
N MET A 75 -8.94 -5.35 -6.27
CA MET A 75 -10.05 -4.90 -7.10
C MET A 75 -11.39 -5.17 -6.42
N GLY A 76 -12.40 -4.36 -6.72
CA GLY A 76 -13.79 -4.51 -6.24
C GLY A 76 -14.17 -3.48 -5.19
N GLU A 77 -15.28 -3.75 -4.50
CA GLU A 77 -15.83 -2.83 -3.50
C GLU A 77 -14.86 -2.64 -2.33
N CYS A 78 -14.74 -1.39 -1.88
CA CYS A 78 -13.97 -1.04 -0.69
C CYS A 78 -14.74 -0.03 0.16
N LYS A 79 -14.44 -0.02 1.45
CA LYS A 79 -14.89 1.05 2.36
C LYS A 79 -13.80 2.10 2.45
N VAL A 80 -14.18 3.37 2.32
CA VAL A 80 -13.29 4.51 2.54
C VAL A 80 -13.74 5.20 3.82
N VAL A 81 -12.79 5.43 4.72
CA VAL A 81 -13.00 6.13 5.99
C VAL A 81 -11.96 7.24 6.16
N GLU A 82 -12.26 8.23 6.98
CA GLU A 82 -11.32 9.28 7.35
C GLU A 82 -11.00 9.17 8.85
N SER A 83 -9.70 9.23 9.20
CA SER A 83 -9.24 9.13 10.58
C SER A 83 -7.89 9.81 10.77
N SER A 84 -7.48 10.02 12.03
CA SER A 84 -6.18 10.55 12.38
C SER A 84 -5.69 9.98 13.72
N GLY A 85 -4.38 9.91 13.90
CA GLY A 85 -3.76 9.38 15.09
C GLY A 85 -3.86 7.86 15.22
N GLU A 86 -3.71 7.33 16.42
CA GLU A 86 -3.74 5.89 16.69
C GLU A 86 -5.13 5.27 16.44
N LEU A 87 -5.15 4.18 15.66
CA LEU A 87 -6.38 3.43 15.42
C LEU A 87 -6.73 2.55 16.61
N SER A 88 -7.85 2.85 17.25
CA SER A 88 -8.36 2.04 18.35
C SER A 88 -9.07 0.76 17.86
N VAL A 89 -9.06 -0.28 18.70
CA VAL A 89 -9.77 -1.53 18.44
C VAL A 89 -11.26 -1.32 18.16
N PRO A 90 -12.03 -0.57 18.98
CA PRO A 90 -13.45 -0.36 18.72
C PRO A 90 -13.74 0.33 17.39
N GLN A 91 -12.88 1.26 16.98
CA GLN A 91 -13.02 1.99 15.72
C GLN A 91 -12.85 1.04 14.52
N VAL A 92 -11.81 0.22 14.53
CA VAL A 92 -11.56 -0.76 13.47
C VAL A 92 -12.64 -1.84 13.45
N GLU A 93 -13.07 -2.33 14.59
CA GLU A 93 -14.20 -3.27 14.68
C GLU A 93 -15.46 -2.69 14.06
N HIS A 94 -15.79 -1.44 14.35
CA HIS A 94 -16.94 -0.75 13.77
C HIS A 94 -16.86 -0.68 12.24
N TRP A 95 -15.71 -0.34 11.67
CA TRP A 95 -15.53 -0.27 10.23
C TRP A 95 -15.66 -1.63 9.52
N LEU A 96 -15.34 -2.72 10.22
CA LEU A 96 -15.34 -4.07 9.65
C LEU A 96 -16.59 -4.90 10.04
N THR A 97 -17.58 -4.29 10.69
CA THR A 97 -18.79 -4.99 11.18
C THR A 97 -19.63 -5.60 10.06
N ASP A 98 -19.69 -4.98 8.90
CA ASP A 98 -20.48 -5.39 7.74
C ASP A 98 -19.78 -6.42 6.83
N GLY A 99 -18.65 -6.95 7.27
CA GLY A 99 -17.86 -7.91 6.47
C GLY A 99 -16.96 -7.26 5.41
N THR A 100 -16.69 -5.96 5.54
CA THR A 100 -15.73 -5.22 4.70
C THR A 100 -14.41 -5.98 4.55
N LYS A 101 -13.96 -6.19 3.32
CA LYS A 101 -12.71 -6.90 2.99
C LYS A 101 -11.59 -5.96 2.52
N LYS A 102 -11.94 -4.78 2.06
CA LYS A 102 -10.98 -3.77 1.58
C LYS A 102 -11.30 -2.45 2.28
N LEU A 103 -10.32 -1.89 2.97
CA LEU A 103 -10.44 -0.67 3.74
C LEU A 103 -9.38 0.33 3.28
N LEU A 104 -9.81 1.51 2.87
CA LEU A 104 -8.94 2.64 2.58
C LEU A 104 -9.14 3.69 3.67
N ILE A 105 -8.05 4.12 4.31
CA ILE A 105 -8.10 5.11 5.39
C ILE A 105 -7.38 6.37 4.93
N LYS A 106 -8.16 7.44 4.80
CA LYS A 106 -7.65 8.77 4.51
C LYS A 106 -7.21 9.45 5.81
N GLY A 107 -6.06 10.11 5.78
CA GLY A 107 -5.50 10.89 6.87
C GLY A 107 -4.26 10.27 7.50
N ASP A 108 -3.63 11.04 8.38
CA ASP A 108 -2.41 10.62 9.09
C ASP A 108 -2.77 9.72 10.28
N ILE A 109 -2.55 8.42 10.10
CA ILE A 109 -2.94 7.40 11.07
C ILE A 109 -1.76 6.54 11.50
N LEU A 110 -1.86 5.99 12.70
CA LEU A 110 -0.98 4.95 13.22
C LEU A 110 -1.79 3.68 13.51
N VAL A 111 -1.45 2.60 12.84
CA VAL A 111 -2.00 1.28 13.16
C VAL A 111 -1.29 0.77 14.43
N THR A 112 -2.05 0.28 15.40
CA THR A 112 -1.51 -0.41 16.58
C THR A 112 -1.47 -1.92 16.35
N GLU A 113 -0.67 -2.67 17.11
CA GLU A 113 -0.68 -4.14 17.03
C GLU A 113 -2.09 -4.71 17.28
N ALA A 114 -2.81 -4.15 18.26
CA ALA A 114 -4.15 -4.59 18.59
C ALA A 114 -5.14 -4.33 17.43
N SER A 115 -5.09 -3.16 16.80
CA SER A 115 -5.94 -2.85 15.64
C SER A 115 -5.56 -3.68 14.40
N ALA A 116 -4.28 -3.93 14.18
CA ALA A 116 -3.80 -4.84 13.13
C ALA A 116 -4.34 -6.26 13.34
N GLN A 117 -4.32 -6.76 14.57
CA GLN A 117 -4.85 -8.09 14.89
C GLN A 117 -6.37 -8.18 14.64
N VAL A 118 -7.12 -7.12 14.91
CA VAL A 118 -8.55 -7.06 14.54
C VAL A 118 -8.74 -7.17 13.04
N MET A 119 -7.97 -6.42 12.25
CA MET A 119 -8.04 -6.47 10.78
C MET A 119 -7.80 -7.89 10.25
N VAL A 120 -6.78 -8.57 10.79
CA VAL A 120 -6.48 -9.97 10.46
C VAL A 120 -7.61 -10.91 10.87
N ASN A 121 -8.13 -10.80 12.08
CA ASN A 121 -9.22 -11.66 12.59
C ASN A 121 -10.53 -11.45 11.80
N ARG A 122 -10.77 -10.26 11.27
CA ARG A 122 -11.91 -9.93 10.39
C ARG A 122 -11.66 -10.29 8.93
N HIS A 123 -10.50 -10.88 8.61
CA HIS A 123 -10.12 -11.29 7.25
C HIS A 123 -10.09 -10.12 6.26
N LEU A 124 -9.56 -8.97 6.67
CA LEU A 124 -9.28 -7.88 5.77
C LEU A 124 -8.25 -8.34 4.72
N THR A 125 -8.53 -8.14 3.44
CA THR A 125 -7.65 -8.54 2.33
C THR A 125 -6.81 -7.37 1.81
N LEU A 126 -7.29 -6.14 1.98
CA LEU A 126 -6.57 -4.93 1.59
C LEU A 126 -6.75 -3.85 2.65
N LEU A 127 -5.64 -3.30 3.13
CA LEU A 127 -5.58 -2.05 3.87
C LEU A 127 -4.87 -1.02 3.00
N GLY A 128 -5.50 0.12 2.71
CA GLY A 128 -4.88 1.26 2.05
C GLY A 128 -4.75 2.44 3.02
N VAL A 129 -3.61 3.11 2.99
CA VAL A 129 -3.29 4.27 3.84
C VAL A 129 -2.60 5.35 3.01
N GLU A 130 -2.69 6.61 3.42
CA GLU A 130 -1.98 7.72 2.78
C GLU A 130 -0.52 7.84 3.24
N GLY A 131 -0.17 7.23 4.38
CA GLY A 131 1.18 7.25 4.94
C GLY A 131 2.14 6.29 4.21
N GLN A 132 3.43 6.59 4.29
CA GLN A 132 4.50 5.73 3.76
C GLN A 132 4.66 4.42 4.54
N THR A 133 4.10 4.34 5.76
CA THR A 133 4.13 3.15 6.61
C THR A 133 2.88 3.11 7.51
N VAL A 134 2.64 1.99 8.18
CA VAL A 134 1.45 1.79 9.05
C VAL A 134 1.70 2.02 10.52
N GLY A 135 2.95 2.01 10.98
CA GLY A 135 3.34 2.21 12.37
C GLY A 135 4.36 3.34 12.49
N ASP A 136 4.86 3.54 13.70
CA ASP A 136 6.01 4.38 13.97
C ASP A 136 7.34 3.63 13.77
N GLU A 137 8.46 4.31 13.98
CA GLU A 137 9.81 3.76 13.81
C GLU A 137 10.07 2.49 14.64
N ASN A 138 9.38 2.30 15.77
CA ASN A 138 9.57 1.18 16.69
C ASN A 138 8.60 0.01 16.43
N THR A 139 7.45 0.29 15.83
CA THR A 139 6.34 -0.67 15.72
C THR A 139 6.07 -1.13 14.30
N GLN A 140 6.50 -0.39 13.30
CA GLN A 140 6.18 -0.66 11.88
C GLN A 140 6.53 -2.09 11.43
N GLU A 141 7.69 -2.60 11.79
CA GLU A 141 8.10 -3.96 11.41
C GLU A 141 7.11 -5.01 11.96
N ARG A 142 6.79 -4.89 13.24
CA ARG A 142 5.88 -5.81 13.91
C ARG A 142 4.46 -5.73 13.34
N ILE A 143 3.97 -4.53 13.06
CA ILE A 143 2.65 -4.33 12.45
C ILE A 143 2.59 -4.94 11.05
N HIS A 144 3.62 -4.73 10.22
CA HIS A 144 3.70 -5.39 8.91
C HIS A 144 3.71 -6.90 9.02
N GLN A 145 4.47 -7.47 9.96
CA GLN A 145 4.50 -8.92 10.21
C GLN A 145 3.11 -9.44 10.61
N ILE A 146 2.34 -8.71 11.39
CA ILE A 146 0.95 -9.09 11.75
C ILE A 146 0.05 -9.04 10.51
N LEU A 147 0.07 -7.94 9.75
CA LEU A 147 -0.81 -7.73 8.61
C LEU A 147 -0.50 -8.66 7.44
N LEU A 148 0.79 -8.95 7.18
CA LEU A 148 1.26 -9.69 6.01
C LEU A 148 1.63 -11.15 6.34
N GLY A 149 1.87 -11.48 7.62
CA GLY A 149 2.45 -12.75 8.06
C GLY A 149 1.47 -13.89 8.29
N THR A 150 0.19 -13.68 8.11
CA THR A 150 -0.78 -14.78 8.18
C THR A 150 -0.76 -15.55 6.85
N ASP A 151 -0.93 -16.87 6.88
CA ASP A 151 -1.11 -17.75 5.70
C ASP A 151 -2.28 -17.31 4.78
N ARG A 152 -2.86 -16.19 5.09
CA ARG A 152 -3.97 -15.56 4.40
C ARG A 152 -3.41 -14.37 3.64
N LYS A 153 -3.56 -14.43 2.39
CA LYS A 153 -3.42 -13.49 1.29
C LYS A 153 -3.90 -12.05 1.62
N SER A 154 -3.32 -11.42 2.64
CA SER A 154 -3.55 -9.99 2.89
C SER A 154 -2.52 -9.16 2.12
N THR A 155 -2.94 -8.04 1.61
CA THR A 155 -2.11 -7.11 0.86
C THR A 155 -2.33 -5.70 1.39
N ARG A 156 -1.32 -4.85 1.21
CA ARG A 156 -1.38 -3.46 1.64
C ARG A 156 -1.06 -2.53 0.48
N LEU A 157 -1.88 -1.50 0.32
CA LEU A 157 -1.68 -0.41 -0.62
C LEU A 157 -1.20 0.83 0.15
N ASN A 158 -0.07 1.39 -0.27
CA ASN A 158 0.44 2.68 0.20
C ASN A 158 0.33 3.71 -0.93
N SER A 159 -0.13 4.89 -0.64
CA SER A 159 -0.21 6.01 -1.59
C SER A 159 0.13 7.35 -0.96
#